data_a7365943f6615c98e7f7ed797ac63f74
#
_entry.id   a7365943f6615c98e7f7ed797ac63f74
#
_cell.length_a   1.000
_cell.length_b   1.000
_cell.length_c   1.000
_cell.angle_alpha   90.00
_cell.angle_beta   90.00
_cell.angle_gamma   90.00
#
_symmetry.space_group_name_H-M   'P 1'
#
loop_
_entity.id
_entity.type
_entity.pdbx_description
1 polymer ?
#
loop_
_entity_poly.entity_id
_entity_poly.type
_entity_poly.pdbx_seq_one_letter_code
_entity_poly.pdbx_strand_id
1 'polypeptide(L)'
;MITYDFKVLQYNEFECLTRDLLQEEFGIFIESFKDGRDNGIDLRFGKIKGEKTIVQVKRYKEWNELHAQLTKEVPKVQKLKPTKYLLATSVGLSPQNKAIIMEMFFPYIKSTNDIYGQDDLNNLIGKHPNIEQKYYKLWLASTNVLQQII
;
A
#
# COMPACT_ATOMS: atom_id res chain seq x y z
N MET A 1 14.36 -13.49 -8.75
CA MET A 1 13.60 -12.27 -8.51
C MET A 1 14.02 -11.64 -7.17
N ILE A 2 14.31 -10.34 -7.17
CA ILE A 2 14.69 -9.65 -5.94
C ILE A 2 13.43 -9.32 -5.15
N THR A 3 13.44 -9.66 -3.87
CA THR A 3 12.34 -9.32 -2.96
C THR A 3 12.83 -8.19 -2.03
N TYR A 4 12.13 -7.08 -2.05
CA TYR A 4 12.50 -5.92 -1.26
C TYR A 4 11.78 -5.88 0.08
N ASP A 5 12.50 -5.38 1.07
CA ASP A 5 11.93 -5.04 2.37
C ASP A 5 11.68 -3.52 2.38
N PHE A 6 10.41 -3.15 2.36
CA PHE A 6 10.02 -1.74 2.27
C PHE A 6 10.28 -0.96 3.55
N LYS A 7 10.65 -1.64 4.62
CA LYS A 7 10.97 -0.96 5.89
C LYS A 7 12.25 -0.12 5.82
N VAL A 8 13.05 -0.29 4.75
CA VAL A 8 14.22 0.57 4.51
C VAL A 8 13.81 1.96 4.03
N LEU A 9 12.59 2.12 3.54
CA LEU A 9 12.06 3.41 3.13
C LEU A 9 11.42 4.12 4.31
N GLN A 10 11.49 5.45 4.30
CA GLN A 10 10.71 6.23 5.25
C GLN A 10 9.24 6.20 4.84
N TYR A 11 8.36 6.61 5.74
CA TYR A 11 6.92 6.53 5.50
C TYR A 11 6.50 7.23 4.21
N ASN A 12 6.94 8.48 4.01
CA ASN A 12 6.57 9.23 2.82
C ASN A 12 7.18 8.63 1.54
N GLU A 13 8.35 8.03 1.62
CA GLU A 13 8.96 7.35 0.48
C GLU A 13 8.14 6.11 0.10
N PHE A 14 7.71 5.35 1.08
CA PHE A 14 6.87 4.17 0.86
C PHE A 14 5.52 4.56 0.27
N GLU A 15 4.93 5.64 0.78
CA GLU A 15 3.67 6.17 0.25
C GLU A 15 3.80 6.56 -1.23
N CYS A 16 4.88 7.26 -1.58
CA CYS A 16 5.13 7.66 -2.96
C CYS A 16 5.37 6.46 -3.88
N LEU A 17 6.12 5.47 -3.41
CA LEU A 17 6.35 4.24 -4.16
C LEU A 17 5.03 3.52 -4.45
N THR A 18 4.22 3.37 -3.41
CA THR A 18 2.92 2.71 -3.53
C THR A 18 2.02 3.45 -4.54
N ARG A 19 1.97 4.77 -4.43
CA ARG A 19 1.21 5.58 -5.37
C ARG A 19 1.67 5.36 -6.80
N ASP A 20 2.99 5.41 -7.03
CA ASP A 20 3.54 5.26 -8.37
C ASP A 20 3.22 3.88 -8.95
N LEU A 21 3.33 2.82 -8.13
CA LEU A 21 3.01 1.47 -8.56
C LEU A 21 1.53 1.33 -8.93
N LEU A 22 0.64 1.84 -8.09
CA LEU A 22 -0.79 1.71 -8.32
C LEU A 22 -1.26 2.58 -9.48
N GLN A 23 -0.69 3.77 -9.65
CA GLN A 23 -0.98 4.62 -10.81
C GLN A 23 -0.63 3.92 -12.11
N GLU A 24 0.55 3.31 -12.15
CA GLU A 24 1.01 2.61 -13.33
C GLU A 24 0.15 1.36 -13.58
N GLU A 25 -0.15 0.60 -12.54
CA GLU A 25 -0.93 -0.63 -12.67
C GLU A 25 -2.36 -0.37 -13.14
N PHE A 26 -3.00 0.67 -12.62
CA PHE A 26 -4.40 0.97 -12.96
C PHE A 26 -4.54 1.98 -14.10
N GLY A 27 -3.46 2.65 -14.51
CA GLY A 27 -3.52 3.66 -15.55
C GLY A 27 -4.36 4.88 -15.14
N ILE A 28 -4.33 5.26 -13.87
CA ILE A 28 -5.13 6.36 -13.33
C ILE A 28 -4.26 7.28 -12.49
N PHE A 29 -4.76 8.49 -12.25
CA PHE A 29 -4.11 9.44 -11.35
C PHE A 29 -4.61 9.24 -9.93
N ILE A 30 -3.67 9.19 -8.98
CA ILE A 30 -3.99 9.07 -7.56
C ILE A 30 -3.61 10.37 -6.86
N GLU A 31 -4.60 11.00 -6.25
CA GLU A 31 -4.43 12.22 -5.49
C GLU A 31 -3.84 11.91 -4.13
N SER A 32 -2.79 12.66 -3.74
CA SER A 32 -2.14 12.48 -2.44
C SER A 32 -2.50 13.62 -1.51
N PHE A 33 -2.64 13.33 -0.22
CA PHE A 33 -3.00 14.29 0.79
C PHE A 33 -1.89 14.45 1.82
N LYS A 34 -1.88 15.59 2.49
CA LYS A 34 -0.92 15.89 3.53
C LYS A 34 -1.18 14.98 4.74
N ASP A 35 -0.10 14.50 5.34
CA ASP A 35 -0.16 13.56 6.46
C ASP A 35 -1.07 14.03 7.60
N GLY A 36 -1.85 13.10 8.14
CA GLY A 36 -2.59 13.28 9.39
C GLY A 36 -3.76 14.24 9.32
N ARG A 37 -4.16 14.69 8.14
CA ARG A 37 -5.17 15.73 8.02
C ARG A 37 -6.56 15.26 7.61
N ASP A 38 -6.65 14.13 6.92
CA ASP A 38 -7.89 13.76 6.24
C ASP A 38 -8.49 12.48 6.79
N ASN A 39 -8.66 12.40 8.11
CA ASN A 39 -9.30 11.26 8.77
C ASN A 39 -8.62 9.93 8.42
N GLY A 40 -7.29 9.96 8.27
CA GLY A 40 -6.53 8.75 7.96
C GLY A 40 -6.44 8.41 6.49
N ILE A 41 -6.85 9.30 5.61
CA ILE A 41 -6.72 9.08 4.16
C ILE A 41 -5.35 9.53 3.70
N ASP A 42 -4.52 8.60 3.23
CA ASP A 42 -3.20 8.92 2.68
C ASP A 42 -3.29 9.22 1.20
N LEU A 43 -4.07 8.42 0.47
CA LEU A 43 -4.27 8.58 -0.96
C LEU A 43 -5.76 8.51 -1.27
N ARG A 44 -6.18 9.28 -2.28
CA ARG A 44 -7.55 9.22 -2.78
C ARG A 44 -7.54 9.26 -4.29
N PHE A 45 -8.29 8.37 -4.91
CA PHE A 45 -8.53 8.50 -6.34
C PHE A 45 -9.98 8.23 -6.67
N GLY A 46 -10.48 8.98 -7.66
CA GLY A 46 -11.81 8.76 -8.20
C GLY A 46 -11.71 8.87 -9.71
N LYS A 47 -12.17 7.85 -10.40
CA LYS A 47 -12.11 7.81 -11.85
C LYS A 47 -13.41 8.26 -12.50
N ILE A 48 -14.51 7.99 -11.82
CA ILE A 48 -15.86 8.26 -12.32
C ILE A 48 -16.55 9.19 -11.36
N LYS A 49 -17.26 10.19 -11.91
CA LYS A 49 -18.02 11.13 -11.11
C LYS A 49 -19.00 10.38 -10.19
N GLY A 50 -18.94 10.66 -8.91
CA GLY A 50 -19.76 9.99 -7.91
C GLY A 50 -19.12 8.78 -7.27
N GLU A 51 -18.04 8.25 -7.83
CA GLU A 51 -17.29 7.18 -7.20
C GLU A 51 -16.25 7.75 -6.25
N LYS A 52 -16.06 7.05 -5.15
CA LYS A 52 -15.06 7.42 -4.16
C LYS A 52 -14.24 6.18 -3.80
N THR A 53 -13.03 6.11 -4.31
CA THR A 53 -12.10 5.04 -3.96
C THR A 53 -11.00 5.64 -3.10
N ILE A 54 -10.74 5.01 -1.97
CA ILE A 54 -9.71 5.46 -1.03
C ILE A 54 -8.60 4.43 -1.00
N VAL A 55 -7.37 4.92 -1.07
CA VAL A 55 -6.18 4.09 -0.89
C VAL A 55 -5.53 4.49 0.42
N GLN A 56 -5.38 3.52 1.31
CA GLN A 56 -4.70 3.69 2.58
C GLN A 56 -3.35 3.00 2.51
N VAL A 57 -2.29 3.72 2.92
CA VAL A 57 -0.95 3.17 2.94
C VAL A 57 -0.48 3.09 4.39
N LYS A 58 -0.03 1.90 4.81
CA LYS A 58 0.39 1.66 6.19
C LYS A 58 1.77 1.00 6.21
N ARG A 59 2.76 1.71 6.75
CA ARG A 59 4.11 1.20 6.88
C ARG A 59 4.36 0.80 8.34
N TYR A 60 4.39 -0.49 8.58
CA TYR A 60 4.70 -1.07 9.89
C TYR A 60 5.65 -2.23 9.71
N LYS A 61 6.21 -2.73 10.81
CA LYS A 61 7.15 -3.85 10.76
C LYS A 61 6.44 -5.19 10.84
N GLU A 62 5.39 -5.28 11.66
CA GLU A 62 4.77 -6.56 11.99
C GLU A 62 3.24 -6.48 11.94
N TRP A 63 2.64 -7.65 11.76
CA TRP A 63 1.20 -7.79 11.68
C TRP A 63 0.46 -7.22 12.91
N ASN A 64 0.96 -7.47 14.12
CA ASN A 64 0.28 -7.00 15.32
C ASN A 64 0.15 -5.48 15.35
N GLU A 65 1.19 -4.77 14.94
CA GLU A 65 1.18 -3.31 14.86
C GLU A 65 0.17 -2.84 13.82
N LEU A 66 0.22 -3.46 12.64
CA LEU A 66 -0.69 -3.14 11.54
C LEU A 66 -2.13 -3.37 11.97
N HIS A 67 -2.42 -4.53 12.54
CA HIS A 67 -3.77 -4.89 12.96
C HIS A 67 -4.33 -3.88 13.97
N ALA A 68 -3.51 -3.48 14.95
CA ALA A 68 -3.92 -2.49 15.95
C ALA A 68 -4.26 -1.14 15.29
N GLN A 69 -3.46 -0.71 14.32
CA GLN A 69 -3.72 0.55 13.62
C GLN A 69 -4.93 0.47 12.70
N LEU A 70 -5.11 -0.66 12.02
CA LEU A 70 -6.29 -0.85 11.17
C LEU A 70 -7.58 -0.85 11.98
N THR A 71 -7.54 -1.39 13.20
CA THR A 71 -8.71 -1.34 14.09
C THR A 71 -9.15 0.11 14.34
N LYS A 72 -8.22 1.03 14.46
CA LYS A 72 -8.51 2.45 14.63
C LYS A 72 -9.04 3.10 13.35
N GLU A 73 -8.70 2.55 12.19
CA GLU A 73 -9.13 3.10 10.91
C GLU A 73 -10.58 2.70 10.56
N VAL A 74 -11.05 1.56 11.05
CA VAL A 74 -12.38 1.04 10.70
C VAL A 74 -13.49 2.08 10.91
N PRO A 75 -13.61 2.75 12.08
CA PRO A 75 -14.67 3.75 12.25
C PRO A 75 -14.57 4.91 11.27
N LYS A 76 -13.35 5.31 10.92
CA LYS A 76 -13.12 6.40 9.98
C LYS A 76 -13.61 6.03 8.58
N VAL A 77 -13.31 4.81 8.15
CA VAL A 77 -13.75 4.31 6.84
C VAL A 77 -15.27 4.17 6.81
N GLN A 78 -15.86 3.66 7.87
CA GLN A 78 -17.32 3.54 7.98
C GLN A 78 -18.01 4.90 7.87
N LYS A 79 -17.41 5.93 8.45
CA LYS A 79 -17.92 7.29 8.37
C LYS A 79 -17.80 7.87 6.97
N LEU A 80 -16.69 7.58 6.29
CA LEU A 80 -16.42 8.09 4.94
C LEU A 80 -17.26 7.38 3.88
N LYS A 81 -17.64 6.15 4.11
CA LYS A 81 -18.46 5.32 3.19
C LYS A 81 -17.91 5.36 1.76
N PRO A 82 -16.67 4.93 1.55
CA PRO A 82 -16.12 4.92 0.20
C PRO A 82 -16.82 3.87 -0.67
N THR A 83 -16.76 4.06 -1.97
CA THR A 83 -17.23 3.06 -2.92
C THR A 83 -16.33 1.83 -2.86
N LYS A 84 -15.02 2.06 -2.68
CA LYS A 84 -14.03 0.99 -2.61
C LYS A 84 -12.86 1.45 -1.73
N TYR A 85 -12.32 0.52 -0.95
CA TYR A 85 -11.18 0.80 -0.08
C TYR A 85 -10.05 -0.15 -0.43
N LEU A 86 -8.89 0.41 -0.76
CA LEU A 86 -7.68 -0.33 -1.06
C LEU A 86 -6.69 -0.12 0.08
N LEU A 87 -6.05 -1.20 0.50
CA LEU A 87 -5.02 -1.13 1.54
C LEU A 87 -3.69 -1.62 0.98
N ALA A 88 -2.64 -0.85 1.21
CA ALA A 88 -1.28 -1.25 0.89
C ALA A 88 -0.42 -1.14 2.14
N THR A 89 0.45 -2.11 2.37
CA THR A 89 1.29 -2.14 3.56
C THR A 89 2.64 -2.76 3.28
N SER A 90 3.63 -2.34 4.07
CA SER A 90 4.98 -2.91 4.06
C SER A 90 5.04 -4.28 4.74
N VAL A 91 3.98 -4.68 5.44
CA VAL A 91 3.94 -5.93 6.21
C VAL A 91 3.66 -7.10 5.27
N GLY A 92 4.38 -8.20 5.46
CA GLY A 92 4.04 -9.46 4.79
C GLY A 92 2.73 -10.00 5.34
N LEU A 93 1.78 -10.31 4.44
CA LEU A 93 0.45 -10.76 4.83
C LEU A 93 0.22 -12.21 4.43
N SER A 94 -0.22 -13.01 5.41
CA SER A 94 -0.68 -14.36 5.13
C SER A 94 -2.10 -14.32 4.57
N PRO A 95 -2.60 -15.43 3.98
CA PRO A 95 -3.99 -15.50 3.56
C PRO A 95 -4.96 -15.21 4.71
N GLN A 96 -4.64 -15.68 5.92
CA GLN A 96 -5.45 -15.41 7.12
C GLN A 96 -5.46 -13.93 7.46
N ASN A 97 -4.30 -13.26 7.37
CA ASN A 97 -4.23 -11.81 7.61
C ASN A 97 -5.13 -11.05 6.64
N LYS A 98 -5.10 -11.40 5.37
CA LYS A 98 -5.94 -10.75 4.36
C LYS A 98 -7.42 -10.98 4.63
N ALA A 99 -7.79 -12.20 5.04
CA ALA A 99 -9.18 -12.51 5.39
C ALA A 99 -9.66 -11.67 6.57
N ILE A 100 -8.82 -11.51 7.59
CA ILE A 100 -9.14 -10.66 8.75
C ILE A 100 -9.35 -9.21 8.32
N ILE A 101 -8.47 -8.68 7.50
CA ILE A 101 -8.59 -7.30 7.01
C ILE A 101 -9.90 -7.12 6.22
N MET A 102 -10.19 -8.05 5.33
CA MET A 102 -11.40 -7.99 4.52
C MET A 102 -12.66 -7.97 5.38
N GLU A 103 -12.69 -8.79 6.42
CA GLU A 103 -13.81 -8.82 7.36
C GLU A 103 -13.93 -7.52 8.17
N MET A 104 -12.78 -6.98 8.62
CA MET A 104 -12.76 -5.72 9.39
C MET A 104 -13.38 -4.56 8.62
N PHE A 105 -13.12 -4.48 7.32
CA PHE A 105 -13.55 -3.37 6.48
C PHE A 105 -14.74 -3.69 5.58
N PHE A 106 -15.41 -4.81 5.84
CA PHE A 106 -16.63 -5.13 5.09
C PHE A 106 -17.67 -4.02 5.25
N PRO A 107 -18.33 -3.56 4.18
CA PRO A 107 -18.30 -4.05 2.78
C PRO A 107 -17.37 -3.23 1.85
N TYR A 108 -16.44 -2.46 2.38
CA TYR A 108 -15.65 -1.52 1.58
C TYR A 108 -14.47 -2.17 0.86
N ILE A 109 -13.88 -3.21 1.44
CA ILE A 109 -12.91 -4.04 0.73
C ILE A 109 -13.70 -5.15 0.04
N LYS A 110 -13.66 -5.14 -1.28
CA LYS A 110 -14.50 -6.04 -2.10
C LYS A 110 -13.86 -7.41 -2.31
N SER A 111 -12.53 -7.47 -2.26
CA SER A 111 -11.79 -8.68 -2.60
C SER A 111 -10.41 -8.61 -1.95
N THR A 112 -9.77 -9.76 -1.74
CA THR A 112 -8.38 -9.78 -1.29
C THR A 112 -7.43 -9.14 -2.30
N ASN A 113 -7.86 -8.99 -3.56
CA ASN A 113 -7.09 -8.25 -4.57
C ASN A 113 -7.01 -6.75 -4.30
N ASP A 114 -7.78 -6.25 -3.36
CA ASP A 114 -7.73 -4.85 -2.92
C ASP A 114 -6.75 -4.65 -1.77
N ILE A 115 -6.06 -5.71 -1.36
CA ILE A 115 -5.11 -5.69 -0.25
C ILE A 115 -3.72 -6.03 -0.80
N TYR A 116 -2.79 -5.09 -0.64
CA TYR A 116 -1.43 -5.20 -1.16
C TYR A 116 -0.46 -5.29 0.01
N GLY A 117 0.02 -6.50 0.31
CA GLY A 117 1.09 -6.70 1.28
C GLY A 117 2.46 -6.61 0.61
N GLN A 118 3.50 -6.95 1.37
CA GLN A 118 4.87 -6.91 0.88
C GLN A 118 5.05 -7.70 -0.42
N ASP A 119 4.51 -8.91 -0.48
CA ASP A 119 4.67 -9.76 -1.66
C ASP A 119 3.95 -9.20 -2.88
N ASP A 120 2.75 -8.65 -2.67
CA ASP A 120 1.97 -8.07 -3.76
C ASP A 120 2.68 -6.85 -4.35
N LEU A 121 3.24 -6.00 -3.50
CA LEU A 121 3.97 -4.82 -3.95
C LEU A 121 5.27 -5.21 -4.66
N ASN A 122 5.96 -6.25 -4.20
CA ASN A 122 7.13 -6.77 -4.90
C ASN A 122 6.77 -7.30 -6.29
N ASN A 123 5.63 -7.95 -6.43
CA ASN A 123 5.15 -8.41 -7.72
C ASN A 123 4.90 -7.23 -8.66
N LEU A 124 4.34 -6.14 -8.16
CA LEU A 124 4.13 -4.92 -8.97
C LEU A 124 5.46 -4.30 -9.40
N ILE A 125 6.44 -4.28 -8.51
CA ILE A 125 7.78 -3.77 -8.85
C ILE A 125 8.36 -4.57 -10.01
N GLY A 126 8.18 -5.88 -10.00
CA GLY A 126 8.65 -6.75 -11.09
C GLY A 126 8.00 -6.41 -12.44
N LYS A 127 6.79 -5.88 -12.43
CA LYS A 127 6.08 -5.45 -13.64
C LYS A 127 6.49 -4.06 -14.11
N HIS A 128 7.04 -3.23 -13.22
CA HIS A 128 7.29 -1.82 -13.49
C HIS A 128 8.74 -1.44 -13.19
N PRO A 129 9.70 -1.89 -14.03
CA PRO A 129 11.13 -1.61 -13.80
C PRO A 129 11.47 -0.13 -13.72
N ASN A 130 10.73 0.73 -14.38
CA ASN A 130 10.95 2.18 -14.35
C ASN A 130 10.80 2.72 -12.92
N ILE A 131 9.82 2.18 -12.21
CA ILE A 131 9.55 2.60 -10.83
C ILE A 131 10.62 2.05 -9.90
N GLU A 132 11.04 0.81 -10.11
CA GLU A 132 12.11 0.21 -9.34
C GLU A 132 13.38 1.09 -9.39
N GLN A 133 13.75 1.53 -10.57
CA GLN A 133 14.94 2.36 -10.76
C GLN A 133 14.85 3.69 -10.02
N LYS A 134 13.67 4.26 -9.96
CA LYS A 134 13.42 5.54 -9.30
C LYS A 134 13.69 5.49 -7.79
N TYR A 135 13.47 4.33 -7.17
CA TYR A 135 13.58 4.18 -5.71
C TYR A 135 14.88 3.44 -5.36
N TYR A 136 16.01 4.11 -5.59
CA TYR A 136 17.34 3.51 -5.47
C TYR A 136 17.63 2.92 -4.08
N LYS A 137 17.03 3.44 -3.01
CA LYS A 137 17.24 2.89 -1.66
C LYS A 137 16.85 1.43 -1.55
N LEU A 138 15.79 1.03 -2.28
CA LEU A 138 15.34 -0.37 -2.26
C LEU A 138 16.43 -1.29 -2.75
N TRP A 139 16.93 -1.03 -3.95
CA TRP A 139 17.88 -1.97 -4.55
C TRP A 139 19.29 -1.80 -4.01
N LEU A 140 19.68 -0.61 -3.54
CA LEU A 140 20.98 -0.42 -2.87
C LEU A 140 21.01 -1.13 -1.50
N ALA A 141 19.90 -1.17 -0.80
CA ALA A 141 19.82 -1.85 0.50
C ALA A 141 19.65 -3.36 0.37
N SER A 142 19.40 -3.88 -0.84
CA SER A 142 19.26 -5.32 -1.06
C SER A 142 20.62 -6.00 -0.98
N THR A 143 20.71 -7.08 -0.21
CA THR A 143 21.93 -7.88 -0.08
C THR A 143 22.43 -8.37 -1.44
N ASN A 144 21.51 -8.81 -2.29
CA ASN A 144 21.87 -9.32 -3.62
C ASN A 144 22.52 -8.23 -4.49
N VAL A 145 21.95 -7.01 -4.42
CA VAL A 145 22.50 -5.89 -5.20
C VAL A 145 23.86 -5.49 -4.66
N LEU A 146 24.01 -5.40 -3.34
CA LEU A 146 25.29 -5.05 -2.72
C LEU A 146 26.37 -6.06 -3.06
N GLN A 147 26.06 -7.34 -3.10
CA GLN A 147 27.01 -8.37 -3.50
C GLN A 147 27.45 -8.20 -4.95
N GLN A 148 26.59 -7.77 -5.83
CA GLN A 148 26.93 -7.55 -7.23
C GLN A 148 27.80 -6.32 -7.43
N ILE A 149 27.67 -5.33 -6.57
CA ILE A 149 28.47 -4.10 -6.64
C ILE A 149 29.88 -4.33 -6.12
N ILE A 150 30.03 -5.15 -5.11
CA ILE A 150 31.31 -5.47 -4.50
C ILE A 150 32.08 -6.48 -5.36
#